data_4c262a6b66cbf8f5a4da190ef472d6d2
#
_entry.id   4c262a6b66cbf8f5a4da190ef472d6d2
#
_cell.length_a   1.000
_cell.length_b   1.000
_cell.length_c   1.000
_cell.angle_alpha   90.00
_cell.angle_beta   90.00
_cell.angle_gamma   90.00
#
_symmetry.space_group_name_H-M   'P 1'
#
loop_
_entity.id
_entity.type
_entity.pdbx_description
1 polymer ?
#
loop_
_entity_poly.entity_id
_entity_poly.type
_entity_poly.pdbx_seq_one_letter_code
_entity_poly.pdbx_strand_id
1 'polypeptide(L)'
;MQPILNDLIAPNLKVIFCGINPGLKSAFDGHHFSNRSNRFWKVLHQAGFTPYEIKPLNDVSILDFGYGLTTAVARATVRADELLKDEFDNSIEIFKKKMEHFKPKYIAFLGKPAYMAFSKNKQIFWGLQPESFYGISVWVLPNPRV
;
A
#
# COMPACT_ATOMS: atom_id res chain seq x y z
N MET A 1 8.81 17.03 -14.82
CA MET A 1 8.07 16.75 -13.58
C MET A 1 7.78 15.26 -13.51
N GLN A 2 8.18 14.60 -12.42
CA GLN A 2 7.88 13.18 -12.27
C GLN A 2 6.40 12.99 -11.93
N PRO A 3 5.74 11.98 -12.50
CA PRO A 3 4.35 11.70 -12.17
C PRO A 3 4.23 11.23 -10.72
N ILE A 4 3.18 11.67 -10.05
CA ILE A 4 2.88 11.33 -8.66
C ILE A 4 1.54 10.61 -8.62
N LEU A 5 1.49 9.52 -7.88
CA LEU A 5 0.24 8.81 -7.60
C LEU A 5 -0.23 9.19 -6.19
N ASN A 6 -1.39 9.82 -6.11
CA ASN A 6 -1.95 10.24 -4.84
C ASN A 6 -2.47 9.04 -4.05
N ASP A 7 -2.33 9.10 -2.72
CA ASP A 7 -2.95 8.13 -1.84
C ASP A 7 -4.47 8.19 -1.95
N LEU A 8 -5.12 7.05 -1.74
CA LEU A 8 -6.55 6.97 -1.54
C LEU A 8 -6.78 6.69 -0.06
N ILE A 9 -6.99 7.74 0.72
CA ILE A 9 -6.99 7.65 2.17
C ILE A 9 -8.07 8.55 2.78
N ALA A 10 -8.66 8.09 3.87
CA ALA A 10 -9.68 8.80 4.62
C ALA A 10 -9.58 8.40 6.10
N PRO A 11 -10.16 9.17 7.02
CA PRO A 11 -10.14 8.78 8.43
C PRO A 11 -10.91 7.49 8.71
N ASN A 12 -10.41 6.72 9.65
CA ASN A 12 -11.10 5.56 10.23
C ASN A 12 -11.45 4.47 9.23
N LEU A 13 -10.60 4.24 8.22
CA LEU A 13 -10.77 3.13 7.30
C LEU A 13 -10.56 1.80 8.01
N LYS A 14 -11.18 0.75 7.51
CA LYS A 14 -10.99 -0.60 8.04
C LYS A 14 -9.57 -1.09 7.78
N VAL A 15 -9.10 -0.97 6.54
CA VAL A 15 -7.77 -1.40 6.13
C VAL A 15 -7.16 -0.38 5.19
N ILE A 16 -5.90 -0.06 5.40
CA ILE A 16 -5.08 0.63 4.42
C ILE A 16 -4.06 -0.37 3.88
N PHE A 17 -4.09 -0.59 2.56
CA PHE A 17 -3.11 -1.43 1.88
C PHE A 17 -1.92 -0.57 1.49
N CYS A 18 -0.72 -1.04 1.79
CA CYS A 18 0.51 -0.29 1.56
C CYS A 18 1.48 -1.09 0.67
N GLY A 19 1.70 -0.60 -0.55
CA GLY A 19 2.75 -1.11 -1.42
C GLY A 19 4.09 -0.47 -1.10
N ILE A 20 5.16 -0.93 -1.76
CA ILE A 20 6.49 -0.35 -1.54
C ILE A 20 6.58 1.04 -2.17
N ASN A 21 6.20 1.15 -3.43
CA ASN A 21 6.11 2.43 -4.16
C ASN A 21 5.25 2.23 -5.41
N PRO A 22 4.77 3.33 -6.04
CA PRO A 22 3.99 3.20 -7.28
C PRO A 22 4.86 2.71 -8.44
N GLY A 23 4.29 1.92 -9.34
CA GLY A 23 4.89 1.67 -10.64
C GLY A 23 4.74 2.90 -11.52
N LEU A 24 5.64 3.06 -12.50
CA LEU A 24 5.58 4.20 -13.41
C LEU A 24 4.26 4.25 -14.18
N LYS A 25 3.78 3.10 -14.66
CA LYS A 25 2.51 3.06 -15.38
C LYS A 25 1.35 3.56 -14.54
N SER A 26 1.26 3.13 -13.28
CA SER A 26 0.21 3.58 -12.36
C SER A 26 0.30 5.09 -12.12
N ALA A 27 1.50 5.62 -11.95
CA ALA A 27 1.69 7.04 -11.72
C ALA A 27 1.31 7.87 -12.95
N PHE A 28 1.70 7.42 -14.15
CA PHE A 28 1.30 8.10 -15.39
C PHE A 28 -0.20 8.03 -15.65
N ASP A 29 -0.82 6.87 -15.38
CA ASP A 29 -2.26 6.70 -15.56
C ASP A 29 -3.07 7.43 -14.48
N GLY A 30 -2.44 7.72 -13.34
CA GLY A 30 -3.11 8.34 -12.20
C GLY A 30 -4.00 7.37 -11.42
N HIS A 31 -3.80 6.06 -11.58
CA HIS A 31 -4.63 5.03 -10.96
C HIS A 31 -3.79 3.91 -10.37
N HIS A 32 -4.16 3.48 -9.16
CA HIS A 32 -3.44 2.42 -8.44
C HIS A 32 -3.59 1.08 -9.15
N PHE A 33 -2.47 0.34 -9.20
CA PHE A 33 -2.41 -1.02 -9.74
C PHE A 33 -2.97 -1.09 -11.16
N SER A 34 -2.62 -0.13 -12.01
CA SER A 34 -3.14 -0.06 -13.37
C SER A 34 -2.44 -1.00 -14.35
N ASN A 35 -1.29 -1.57 -13.98
CA ASN A 35 -0.58 -2.52 -14.83
C ASN A 35 -1.38 -3.83 -14.90
N ARG A 36 -1.58 -4.34 -16.14
CA ARG A 36 -2.35 -5.57 -16.37
C ARG A 36 -1.79 -6.79 -15.63
N SER A 37 -0.49 -6.84 -15.38
CA SER A 37 0.14 -7.94 -14.64
C SER A 37 -0.14 -7.90 -13.15
N ASN A 38 -0.67 -6.78 -12.63
CA ASN A 38 -0.96 -6.66 -11.22
C ASN A 38 -2.34 -7.26 -10.92
N ARG A 39 -2.40 -8.11 -9.91
CA ARG A 39 -3.61 -8.84 -9.53
C ARG A 39 -4.35 -8.23 -8.36
N PHE A 40 -3.94 -7.06 -7.88
CA PHE A 40 -4.50 -6.50 -6.64
C PHE A 40 -6.04 -6.44 -6.67
N TRP A 41 -6.59 -5.82 -7.71
CA TRP A 41 -8.04 -5.62 -7.80
C TRP A 41 -8.81 -6.93 -7.90
N LYS A 42 -8.26 -7.89 -8.65
CA LYS A 42 -8.84 -9.21 -8.79
C LYS A 42 -8.82 -9.97 -7.46
N VAL A 43 -7.67 -9.98 -6.80
CA VAL A 43 -7.50 -10.69 -5.52
C VAL A 43 -8.36 -10.06 -4.43
N LEU A 44 -8.44 -8.74 -4.40
CA LEU A 44 -9.26 -8.01 -3.43
C LEU A 44 -10.74 -8.45 -3.53
N HIS A 45 -11.25 -8.57 -4.75
CA HIS A 45 -12.61 -9.05 -4.98
C HIS A 45 -12.74 -10.54 -4.62
N GLN A 46 -11.83 -11.38 -5.08
CA GLN A 46 -11.87 -12.82 -4.82
C GLN A 46 -11.78 -13.15 -3.32
N ALA A 47 -11.08 -12.32 -2.56
CA ALA A 47 -10.96 -12.49 -1.12
C ALA A 47 -12.20 -12.00 -0.35
N GLY A 48 -13.17 -11.41 -1.05
CA GLY A 48 -14.42 -10.99 -0.43
C GLY A 48 -14.45 -9.55 0.09
N PHE A 49 -13.40 -8.76 -0.17
CA PHE A 49 -13.36 -7.37 0.30
C PHE A 49 -14.34 -6.47 -0.45
N THR A 50 -14.56 -6.74 -1.73
CA THR A 50 -15.47 -5.95 -2.56
C THR A 50 -16.49 -6.86 -3.25
N PRO A 51 -17.72 -6.37 -3.50
CA PRO A 51 -18.76 -7.20 -4.13
C PRO A 51 -18.53 -7.43 -5.63
N TYR A 52 -17.62 -6.67 -6.24
CA TYR A 52 -17.24 -6.82 -7.64
C TYR A 52 -15.77 -6.43 -7.80
N GLU A 53 -15.16 -6.80 -8.93
CA GLU A 53 -13.78 -6.41 -9.22
C GLU A 53 -13.75 -4.95 -9.65
N ILE A 54 -13.08 -4.09 -8.87
CA ILE A 54 -12.91 -2.69 -9.19
C ILE A 54 -11.88 -2.56 -10.31
N LYS A 55 -12.19 -1.75 -11.34
CA LYS A 55 -11.21 -1.44 -12.39
C LYS A 55 -10.29 -0.31 -11.93
N PRO A 56 -9.02 -0.30 -12.33
CA PRO A 56 -8.09 0.78 -11.93
C PRO A 56 -8.65 2.18 -12.20
N LEU A 57 -9.36 2.37 -13.28
CA LEU A 57 -9.99 3.66 -13.61
C LEU A 57 -10.91 4.15 -12.50
N ASN A 58 -11.51 3.25 -11.75
CA ASN A 58 -12.45 3.54 -10.67
C ASN A 58 -11.83 3.28 -9.28
N ASP A 59 -10.51 3.36 -9.16
CA ASP A 59 -9.78 3.03 -7.93
C ASP A 59 -10.29 3.81 -6.71
N VAL A 60 -10.73 5.05 -6.88
CA VAL A 60 -11.26 5.89 -5.78
C VAL A 60 -12.44 5.21 -5.07
N SER A 61 -13.20 4.38 -5.77
CA SER A 61 -14.36 3.71 -5.18
C SER A 61 -14.00 2.74 -4.05
N ILE A 62 -12.71 2.38 -3.90
CA ILE A 62 -12.26 1.53 -2.80
C ILE A 62 -12.58 2.17 -1.44
N LEU A 63 -12.55 3.49 -1.38
CA LEU A 63 -12.89 4.23 -0.15
C LEU A 63 -14.33 3.99 0.30
N ASP A 64 -15.24 3.79 -0.64
CA ASP A 64 -16.65 3.54 -0.33
C ASP A 64 -16.85 2.24 0.42
N PHE A 65 -15.91 1.29 0.28
CA PHE A 65 -15.95 0.01 0.97
C PHE A 65 -15.17 0.02 2.29
N GLY A 66 -14.59 1.16 2.65
CA GLY A 66 -13.84 1.29 3.89
C GLY A 66 -12.36 0.92 3.79
N TYR A 67 -11.81 0.87 2.58
CA TYR A 67 -10.39 0.54 2.34
C TYR A 67 -9.66 1.69 1.69
N GLY A 68 -8.35 1.77 1.94
CA GLY A 68 -7.50 2.78 1.34
C GLY A 68 -6.22 2.20 0.76
N LEU A 69 -5.52 3.02 0.00
CA LEU A 69 -4.28 2.65 -0.68
C LEU A 69 -3.22 3.71 -0.46
N THR A 70 -2.03 3.28 -0.08
CA THR A 70 -0.85 4.14 0.05
C THR A 70 0.40 3.36 -0.33
N THR A 71 1.55 4.03 -0.27
CA THR A 71 2.84 3.41 -0.52
C THR A 71 3.84 3.85 0.54
N ALA A 72 4.84 3.01 0.81
CA ALA A 72 5.91 3.36 1.74
C ALA A 72 6.75 4.53 1.22
N VAL A 73 7.01 4.54 -0.09
CA VAL A 73 7.75 5.61 -0.78
C VAL A 73 6.88 6.16 -1.90
N ALA A 74 6.84 7.49 -2.04
CA ALA A 74 5.98 8.15 -3.03
C ALA A 74 6.55 8.12 -4.45
N ARG A 75 7.87 8.06 -4.61
CA ARG A 75 8.51 8.12 -5.94
C ARG A 75 8.22 6.86 -6.75
N ALA A 76 7.69 7.07 -7.96
CA ALA A 76 7.38 5.97 -8.88
C ALA A 76 8.65 5.48 -9.59
N THR A 77 8.76 4.15 -9.75
CA THR A 77 9.89 3.52 -10.46
C THR A 77 9.37 2.34 -11.28
N VAL A 78 10.20 1.88 -12.23
CA VAL A 78 9.91 0.64 -12.96
C VAL A 78 10.09 -0.57 -12.02
N ARG A 79 11.18 -0.55 -11.23
CA ARG A 79 11.47 -1.62 -10.26
C ARG A 79 11.72 -1.01 -8.89
N ALA A 80 11.28 -1.72 -7.85
CA ALA A 80 11.45 -1.26 -6.47
C ALA A 80 12.92 -1.13 -6.06
N ASP A 81 13.82 -1.91 -6.66
CA ASP A 81 15.26 -1.87 -6.34
C ASP A 81 15.94 -0.59 -6.82
N GLU A 82 15.25 0.26 -7.58
CA GLU A 82 15.75 1.58 -7.97
C GLU A 82 15.66 2.61 -6.83
N LEU A 83 14.94 2.27 -5.74
CA LEU A 83 14.79 3.16 -4.60
C LEU A 83 16.04 3.14 -3.72
N LEU A 84 16.42 4.34 -3.24
CA LEU A 84 17.59 4.50 -2.38
C LEU A 84 17.21 4.36 -0.91
N LYS A 85 18.17 3.92 -0.09
CA LYS A 85 17.95 3.75 1.35
C LYS A 85 17.44 5.03 2.02
N ASP A 86 18.03 6.18 1.66
CA ASP A 86 17.64 7.47 2.23
C ASP A 86 16.20 7.83 1.91
N GLU A 87 15.70 7.43 0.74
CA GLU A 87 14.31 7.64 0.38
C GLU A 87 13.38 6.88 1.32
N PHE A 88 13.73 5.64 1.65
CA PHE A 88 12.96 4.85 2.61
C PHE A 88 12.96 5.52 3.99
N ASP A 89 14.12 5.92 4.48
CA ASP A 89 14.24 6.52 5.82
C ASP A 89 13.40 7.79 5.95
N ASN A 90 13.43 8.65 4.95
CA ASN A 90 12.64 9.88 4.94
C ASN A 90 11.14 9.60 4.82
N SER A 91 10.77 8.67 3.95
CA SER A 91 9.37 8.35 3.68
C SER A 91 8.68 7.66 4.85
N ILE A 92 9.41 6.89 5.64
CA ILE A 92 8.86 6.15 6.78
C ILE A 92 8.33 7.11 7.84
N GLU A 93 9.03 8.21 8.11
CA GLU A 93 8.55 9.18 9.09
C GLU A 93 7.24 9.85 8.62
N ILE A 94 7.15 10.15 7.33
CA ILE A 94 5.93 10.70 6.74
C ILE A 94 4.79 9.67 6.83
N PHE A 95 5.09 8.41 6.52
CA PHE A 95 4.12 7.33 6.59
C PHE A 95 3.58 7.14 8.01
N LYS A 96 4.46 7.14 9.01
CA LYS A 96 4.08 6.99 10.41
C LYS A 96 3.11 8.09 10.86
N LYS A 97 3.42 9.34 10.52
CA LYS A 97 2.55 10.47 10.83
C LYS A 97 1.19 10.35 10.16
N LYS A 98 1.17 9.88 8.92
CA LYS A 98 -0.06 9.66 8.16
C LYS A 98 -0.94 8.61 8.84
N MET A 99 -0.36 7.48 9.25
CA MET A 99 -1.11 6.43 9.93
C MET A 99 -1.63 6.88 11.29
N GLU A 100 -0.83 7.64 12.02
CA GLU A 100 -1.24 8.20 13.30
C GLU A 100 -2.41 9.18 13.13
N HIS A 101 -2.39 9.96 12.05
CA HIS A 101 -3.45 10.94 11.78
C HIS A 101 -4.76 10.28 11.33
N PHE A 102 -4.70 9.35 10.38
CA PHE A 102 -5.89 8.74 9.79
C PHE A 102 -6.43 7.55 10.58
N LYS A 103 -5.62 6.90 11.39
CA LYS A 103 -6.01 5.83 12.32
C LYS A 103 -6.84 4.72 11.67
N PRO A 104 -6.30 4.02 10.65
CA PRO A 104 -7.00 2.85 10.13
C PRO A 104 -7.05 1.76 11.20
N LYS A 105 -8.00 0.85 11.08
CA LYS A 105 -8.09 -0.28 12.00
C LYS A 105 -6.95 -1.28 11.76
N TYR A 106 -6.60 -1.50 10.49
CA TYR A 106 -5.54 -2.40 10.07
C TYR A 106 -4.67 -1.75 9.01
N ILE A 107 -3.37 -2.07 9.03
CA ILE A 107 -2.45 -1.77 7.93
C ILE A 107 -2.04 -3.10 7.33
N ALA A 108 -2.16 -3.24 6.01
CA ALA A 108 -1.74 -4.45 5.29
C ALA A 108 -0.64 -4.09 4.29
N PHE A 109 0.58 -4.50 4.60
CA PHE A 109 1.71 -4.31 3.69
C PHE A 109 1.68 -5.37 2.59
N LEU A 110 1.84 -4.94 1.35
CA LEU A 110 1.86 -5.82 0.18
C LEU A 110 3.30 -6.22 -0.12
N GLY A 111 3.72 -7.32 0.49
CA GLY A 111 5.06 -7.85 0.36
C GLY A 111 5.96 -7.51 1.55
N LYS A 112 6.92 -8.40 1.82
CA LYS A 112 7.87 -8.23 2.91
C LYS A 112 8.76 -6.99 2.77
N PRO A 113 9.23 -6.60 1.57
CA PRO A 113 10.07 -5.41 1.43
C PRO A 113 9.39 -4.12 1.90
N ALA A 114 8.08 -3.96 1.66
CA ALA A 114 7.36 -2.78 2.14
C ALA A 114 7.33 -2.72 3.66
N TYR A 115 7.07 -3.85 4.31
CA TYR A 115 7.08 -3.90 5.77
C TYR A 115 8.48 -3.75 6.35
N MET A 116 9.50 -4.33 5.70
CA MET A 116 10.89 -4.18 6.15
C MET A 116 11.31 -2.70 6.17
N ALA A 117 10.92 -1.94 5.16
CA ALA A 117 11.20 -0.51 5.11
C ALA A 117 10.59 0.22 6.31
N PHE A 118 9.41 -0.20 6.74
CA PHE A 118 8.69 0.39 7.87
C PHE A 118 9.27 -0.03 9.22
N SER A 119 9.45 -1.35 9.43
CA SER A 119 9.81 -1.90 10.73
C SER A 119 11.30 -2.02 10.96
N LYS A 120 12.09 -2.07 9.90
CA LYS A 120 13.53 -2.39 9.93
C LYS A 120 13.82 -3.76 10.53
N ASN A 121 12.81 -4.60 10.63
CA ASN A 121 12.92 -5.94 11.17
C ASN A 121 13.30 -6.91 10.05
N LYS A 122 14.32 -7.76 10.29
CA LYS A 122 14.79 -8.72 9.29
C LYS A 122 14.00 -10.03 9.33
N GLN A 123 13.39 -10.36 10.47
CA GLN A 123 12.52 -11.53 10.58
C GLN A 123 11.07 -11.09 10.41
N ILE A 124 10.51 -11.40 9.25
CA ILE A 124 9.15 -10.99 8.89
C ILE A 124 8.34 -12.25 8.62
N PHE A 125 7.19 -12.35 9.27
CA PHE A 125 6.25 -13.44 9.06
C PHE A 125 5.18 -13.02 8.06
N TRP A 126 4.59 -13.98 7.37
CA TRP A 126 3.36 -13.70 6.61
C TRP A 126 2.19 -13.59 7.57
N GLY A 127 1.24 -12.73 7.25
CA GLY A 127 0.03 -12.54 8.04
C GLY A 127 0.19 -11.49 9.14
N LEU A 128 -0.51 -11.71 10.24
CA LEU A 128 -0.52 -10.77 11.36
C LEU A 128 0.85 -10.72 12.03
N GLN A 129 1.37 -9.52 12.21
CA GLN A 129 2.66 -9.31 12.87
C GLN A 129 2.47 -9.25 14.39
N PRO A 130 3.49 -9.65 15.17
CA PRO A 130 3.40 -9.60 16.64
C PRO A 130 3.31 -8.19 17.20
N GLU A 131 3.86 -7.20 16.49
CA GLU A 131 3.87 -5.81 16.95
C GLU A 131 2.82 -4.99 16.25
N SER A 132 2.08 -4.19 17.02
CA SER A 132 1.14 -3.21 16.47
C SER A 132 1.82 -1.83 16.37
N PHE A 133 1.20 -0.92 15.62
CA PHE A 133 1.68 0.45 15.47
C PHE A 133 0.60 1.40 15.97
N TYR A 134 0.85 2.09 17.09
CA TYR A 134 -0.14 2.96 17.75
C TYR A 134 -1.52 2.28 17.93
N GLY A 135 -1.51 1.00 18.31
CA GLY A 135 -2.73 0.22 18.46
C GLY A 135 -3.32 -0.31 17.16
N ILE A 136 -2.69 -0.01 16.03
CA ILE A 136 -3.12 -0.51 14.72
C ILE A 136 -2.47 -1.86 14.46
N SER A 137 -3.27 -2.88 14.18
CA SER A 137 -2.75 -4.20 13.82
C SER A 137 -2.12 -4.17 12.44
N VAL A 138 -0.96 -4.82 12.30
CA VAL A 138 -0.17 -4.80 11.07
C VAL A 138 -0.15 -6.20 10.46
N TRP A 139 -0.45 -6.28 9.17
CA TRP A 139 -0.43 -7.51 8.39
C TRP A 139 0.57 -7.40 7.25
N VAL A 140 1.20 -8.51 6.92
CA VAL A 140 2.06 -8.64 5.75
C VAL A 140 1.45 -9.69 4.83
N LEU A 141 1.07 -9.27 3.64
CA LEU A 141 0.42 -10.11 2.63
C LEU A 141 1.35 -10.29 1.43
N PRO A 142 1.18 -11.38 0.67
CA PRO A 142 1.95 -11.55 -0.56
C PRO A 142 1.72 -10.37 -1.51
N ASN A 143 2.78 -10.01 -2.23
CA ASN A 143 2.68 -8.95 -3.24
C ASN A 143 1.82 -9.47 -4.40
N PRO A 144 0.74 -8.76 -4.81
CA PRO A 144 -0.10 -9.19 -5.93
C PRO A 144 0.56 -9.04 -7.30
N ARG A 145 1.74 -8.46 -7.33
CA ARG A 145 2.54 -8.34 -8.55
C ARG A 145 3.15 -9.69 -8.88
N VAL A 146 3.03 -10.08 -10.12
CA VAL A 146 3.61 -11.36 -10.59
C VAL A 146 5.06 -11.15 -10.98
#